data_c955b272e31c06260f0965442da5f74b
#
_entry.id   c955b272e31c06260f0965442da5f74b
#
_cell.length_a   1.000
_cell.length_b   1.000
_cell.length_c   1.000
_cell.angle_alpha   90.00
_cell.angle_beta   90.00
_cell.angle_gamma   90.00
#
_symmetry.space_group_name_H-M   'P 1'
#
loop_
_entity.id
_entity.type
_entity.pdbx_description
1 polymer ?
#
loop_
_entity_poly.entity_id
_entity_poly.type
_entity_poly.pdbx_seq_one_letter_code
_entity_poly.pdbx_strand_id
1 'polypeptide(L)'
;MQSFGLECGFIIAGWPENPDAPILIASSQTMAKRSWWKNWHADVVIYDEGHITFFSQIGQDVFTTTHPNAVHLPMTATPKRLGKEQFGDYLETLVCSPVPSELQKQGYLAPLKYYSFPGNKLEAAASNHDFALEDLKVACDQPKLIQQIVQEWVRLVPGKRTIAFCVDVEHARNVARAFHTIDVPATVVDGNTPIRDR
;
A
#
# COMPACT_ATOMS: atom_id res chain seq x y z
N MET A 1 10.80 -2.45 -19.22
CA MET A 1 10.09 -3.69 -18.83
C MET A 1 10.20 -4.66 -19.98
N GLN A 2 10.72 -5.86 -19.75
CA GLN A 2 10.59 -6.93 -20.74
C GLN A 2 9.13 -7.34 -20.80
N SER A 3 8.48 -7.21 -21.95
CA SER A 3 7.12 -7.69 -22.16
C SER A 3 7.20 -9.21 -22.33
N PHE A 4 6.49 -9.95 -21.51
CA PHE A 4 6.41 -11.41 -21.61
C PHE A 4 5.54 -11.88 -22.80
N GLY A 5 5.07 -10.94 -23.63
CA GLY A 5 4.23 -11.26 -24.79
C GLY A 5 2.82 -11.78 -24.44
N LEU A 6 2.40 -11.61 -23.18
CA LEU A 6 1.06 -11.98 -22.73
C LEU A 6 0.08 -10.83 -22.93
N GLU A 7 -1.06 -11.12 -23.51
CA GLU A 7 -2.15 -10.18 -23.67
C GLU A 7 -2.93 -10.05 -22.36
N CYS A 8 -3.17 -8.80 -21.92
CA CYS A 8 -3.91 -8.50 -20.70
C CYS A 8 -5.13 -7.64 -21.01
N GLY A 9 -6.25 -7.96 -20.39
CA GLY A 9 -7.44 -7.12 -20.32
C GLY A 9 -7.48 -6.37 -18.98
N PHE A 10 -8.27 -5.29 -18.92
CA PHE A 10 -8.33 -4.43 -17.74
C PHE A 10 -9.76 -4.21 -17.28
N ILE A 11 -9.98 -4.32 -15.97
CA ILE A 11 -11.20 -3.89 -15.28
C ILE A 11 -10.81 -2.70 -14.40
N ILE A 12 -10.39 -1.62 -15.04
CA ILE A 12 -9.88 -0.39 -14.41
C ILE A 12 -10.60 0.80 -15.02
N ALA A 13 -10.97 1.79 -14.21
CA ALA A 13 -11.60 3.01 -14.69
C ALA A 13 -10.68 3.78 -15.66
N GLY A 14 -11.22 4.16 -16.81
CA GLY A 14 -10.45 4.89 -17.85
C GLY A 14 -9.56 4.01 -18.74
N TRP A 15 -9.53 2.69 -18.54
CA TRP A 15 -8.80 1.76 -19.40
C TRP A 15 -9.76 1.00 -20.31
N PRO A 16 -9.33 0.64 -21.55
CA PRO A 16 -10.14 -0.16 -22.46
C PRO A 16 -10.36 -1.56 -21.89
N GLU A 17 -11.57 -2.07 -22.05
CA GLU A 17 -11.91 -3.44 -21.68
C GLU A 17 -11.42 -4.39 -22.77
N ASN A 18 -10.91 -5.55 -22.37
CA ASN A 18 -10.63 -6.67 -23.25
C ASN A 18 -11.08 -7.96 -22.56
N PRO A 19 -12.37 -8.36 -22.69
CA PRO A 19 -12.91 -9.55 -22.05
C PRO A 19 -12.38 -10.86 -22.63
N ASP A 20 -11.78 -10.83 -23.81
CA ASP A 20 -11.23 -12.02 -24.46
C ASP A 20 -9.77 -12.32 -24.08
N ALA A 21 -9.15 -11.41 -23.30
CA ALA A 21 -7.77 -11.59 -22.86
C ALA A 21 -7.64 -12.77 -21.88
N PRO A 22 -6.56 -13.56 -21.96
CA PRO A 22 -6.33 -14.68 -21.05
C PRO A 22 -5.99 -14.24 -19.62
N ILE A 23 -5.59 -13.00 -19.42
CA ILE A 23 -5.28 -12.42 -18.11
C ILE A 23 -6.10 -11.15 -17.94
N LEU A 24 -6.85 -11.04 -16.82
CA LEU A 24 -7.56 -9.83 -16.44
C LEU A 24 -6.91 -9.19 -15.22
N ILE A 25 -6.56 -7.90 -15.34
CA ILE A 25 -6.07 -7.08 -14.25
C ILE A 25 -7.21 -6.17 -13.79
N ALA A 26 -7.62 -6.31 -12.54
CA ALA A 26 -8.85 -5.72 -12.05
C ALA A 26 -8.64 -4.85 -10.80
N SER A 27 -9.33 -3.71 -10.75
CA SER A 27 -9.55 -2.97 -9.52
C SER A 27 -10.86 -3.44 -8.89
N SER A 28 -10.86 -3.83 -7.62
CA SER A 28 -12.05 -4.27 -6.89
C SER A 28 -13.17 -3.22 -6.91
N GLN A 29 -12.83 -1.93 -6.84
CA GLN A 29 -13.78 -0.83 -6.93
C GLN A 29 -14.46 -0.74 -8.30
N THR A 30 -13.74 -1.07 -9.37
CA THR A 30 -14.30 -1.07 -10.74
C THR A 30 -15.10 -2.34 -10.99
N MET A 31 -14.66 -3.48 -10.48
CA MET A 31 -15.40 -4.75 -10.52
C MET A 31 -16.78 -4.60 -9.87
N ALA A 32 -16.89 -3.91 -8.74
CA ALA A 32 -18.16 -3.65 -8.07
C ALA A 32 -19.18 -2.90 -8.94
N LYS A 33 -18.73 -2.15 -9.94
CA LYS A 33 -19.58 -1.35 -10.85
C LYS A 33 -19.82 -2.01 -12.20
N ARG A 34 -19.23 -3.15 -12.49
CA ARG A 34 -19.33 -3.88 -13.75
C ARG A 34 -19.73 -5.31 -13.48
N SER A 35 -20.44 -5.95 -14.42
CA SER A 35 -20.96 -7.31 -14.23
C SER A 35 -20.44 -8.32 -15.24
N TRP A 36 -19.87 -7.90 -16.39
CA TRP A 36 -19.48 -8.80 -17.47
C TRP A 36 -18.40 -9.82 -17.04
N TRP A 37 -17.52 -9.47 -16.14
CA TRP A 37 -16.46 -10.31 -15.61
C TRP A 37 -16.98 -11.54 -14.85
N LYS A 38 -18.22 -11.50 -14.38
CA LYS A 38 -18.86 -12.63 -13.68
C LYS A 38 -19.05 -13.85 -14.57
N ASN A 39 -19.12 -13.65 -15.88
CA ASN A 39 -19.22 -14.72 -16.88
C ASN A 39 -17.85 -15.12 -17.46
N TRP A 40 -16.78 -14.42 -17.09
CA TRP A 40 -15.43 -14.75 -17.51
C TRP A 40 -14.90 -15.93 -16.68
N HIS A 41 -14.30 -16.92 -17.33
CA HIS A 41 -13.76 -18.08 -16.62
C HIS A 41 -12.37 -17.78 -16.07
N ALA A 42 -12.15 -18.05 -14.77
CA ALA A 42 -10.85 -17.94 -14.13
C ALA A 42 -10.41 -19.32 -13.60
N ASP A 43 -9.24 -19.77 -14.02
CA ASP A 43 -8.57 -20.95 -13.44
C ASP A 43 -7.82 -20.57 -12.15
N VAL A 44 -7.28 -19.34 -12.10
CA VAL A 44 -6.51 -18.81 -10.98
C VAL A 44 -6.94 -17.38 -10.69
N VAL A 45 -7.15 -17.06 -9.43
CA VAL A 45 -7.43 -15.69 -8.95
C VAL A 45 -6.36 -15.28 -7.96
N ILE A 46 -5.65 -14.21 -8.27
CA ILE A 46 -4.63 -13.61 -7.39
C ILE A 46 -5.19 -12.35 -6.75
N TYR A 47 -5.11 -12.27 -5.43
CA TYR A 47 -5.53 -11.10 -4.66
C TYR A 47 -4.29 -10.38 -4.13
N ASP A 48 -3.94 -9.25 -4.73
CA ASP A 48 -2.91 -8.38 -4.18
C ASP A 48 -3.45 -7.65 -2.94
N GLU A 49 -2.60 -7.45 -1.93
CA GLU A 49 -3.03 -7.00 -0.59
C GLU A 49 -4.21 -7.83 -0.05
N GLY A 50 -4.06 -9.16 -0.11
CA GLY A 50 -5.12 -10.12 0.20
C GLY A 50 -5.79 -9.93 1.55
N HIS A 51 -5.07 -9.36 2.55
CA HIS A 51 -5.64 -9.02 3.86
C HIS A 51 -6.77 -7.97 3.78
N ILE A 52 -6.89 -7.27 2.66
CA ILE A 52 -7.98 -6.33 2.35
C ILE A 52 -8.85 -6.89 1.23
N THR A 53 -8.23 -7.20 0.08
CA THR A 53 -8.97 -7.49 -1.17
C THR A 53 -9.73 -8.81 -1.12
N PHE A 54 -9.14 -9.87 -0.57
CA PHE A 54 -9.82 -11.18 -0.42
C PHE A 54 -11.03 -11.09 0.51
N PHE A 55 -10.94 -10.33 1.60
CA PHE A 55 -12.02 -10.16 2.57
C PHE A 55 -13.00 -9.03 2.22
N SER A 56 -12.80 -8.35 1.11
CA SER A 56 -13.79 -7.40 0.59
C SER A 56 -15.04 -8.12 0.10
N GLN A 57 -16.18 -7.42 0.01
CA GLN A 57 -17.41 -7.99 -0.54
C GLN A 57 -17.21 -8.61 -1.94
N ILE A 58 -16.43 -7.94 -2.80
CA ILE A 58 -16.10 -8.44 -4.14
C ILE A 58 -15.18 -9.66 -4.06
N GLY A 59 -14.17 -9.63 -3.19
CA GLY A 59 -13.27 -10.77 -3.00
C GLY A 59 -14.02 -12.02 -2.56
N GLN A 60 -14.94 -11.88 -1.62
CA GLN A 60 -15.79 -12.97 -1.14
C GLN A 60 -16.79 -13.46 -2.21
N ASP A 61 -17.39 -12.56 -3.01
CA ASP A 61 -18.26 -12.93 -4.15
C ASP A 61 -17.47 -13.74 -5.20
N VAL A 62 -16.24 -13.35 -5.49
CA VAL A 62 -15.34 -14.08 -6.40
C VAL A 62 -15.01 -15.46 -5.85
N PHE A 63 -14.65 -15.56 -4.57
CA PHE A 63 -14.25 -16.80 -3.92
C PHE A 63 -15.42 -17.80 -3.79
N THR A 64 -16.59 -17.34 -3.34
CA THR A 64 -17.69 -18.24 -2.96
C THR A 64 -18.71 -18.49 -4.07
N THR A 65 -18.88 -17.54 -4.99
CA THR A 65 -20.03 -17.51 -5.90
C THR A 65 -19.61 -17.52 -7.37
N THR A 66 -18.70 -16.61 -7.75
CA THR A 66 -18.42 -16.38 -9.18
C THR A 66 -17.39 -17.36 -9.72
N HIS A 67 -16.33 -17.63 -8.97
CA HIS A 67 -15.24 -18.54 -9.37
C HIS A 67 -14.87 -19.54 -8.27
N PRO A 68 -15.82 -20.28 -7.69
CA PRO A 68 -15.56 -21.13 -6.53
C PRO A 68 -14.61 -22.31 -6.81
N ASN A 69 -14.41 -22.67 -8.07
CA ASN A 69 -13.53 -23.75 -8.49
C ASN A 69 -12.13 -23.29 -8.93
N ALA A 70 -11.88 -21.98 -8.94
CA ALA A 70 -10.56 -21.44 -9.26
C ALA A 70 -9.56 -21.71 -8.13
N VAL A 71 -8.27 -21.69 -8.44
CA VAL A 71 -7.22 -21.63 -7.43
C VAL A 71 -7.13 -20.21 -6.91
N HIS A 72 -7.33 -19.99 -5.62
CA HIS A 72 -7.29 -18.67 -5.00
C HIS A 72 -5.97 -18.44 -4.27
N LEU A 73 -5.25 -17.38 -4.66
CA LEU A 73 -3.92 -17.03 -4.14
C LEU A 73 -3.92 -15.60 -3.55
N PRO A 74 -4.34 -15.39 -2.32
CA PRO A 74 -4.15 -14.12 -1.65
C PRO A 74 -2.68 -13.90 -1.29
N MET A 75 -2.10 -12.80 -1.76
CA MET A 75 -0.75 -12.36 -1.45
C MET A 75 -0.80 -11.20 -0.46
N THR A 76 0.01 -11.24 0.58
CA THR A 76 0.05 -10.18 1.59
C THR A 76 1.34 -10.21 2.39
N ALA A 77 1.82 -9.04 2.81
CA ALA A 77 2.90 -8.92 3.80
C ALA A 77 2.40 -9.13 5.25
N THR A 78 1.08 -9.03 5.48
CA THR A 78 0.45 -9.11 6.80
C THR A 78 -0.64 -10.17 6.83
N PRO A 79 -0.29 -11.47 6.91
CA PRO A 79 -1.27 -12.55 6.84
C PRO A 79 -2.20 -12.61 8.07
N LYS A 80 -1.74 -12.08 9.22
CA LYS A 80 -2.58 -11.98 10.42
C LYS A 80 -3.40 -10.69 10.39
N ARG A 81 -4.72 -10.83 10.45
CA ARG A 81 -5.66 -9.70 10.50
C ARG A 81 -6.07 -9.38 11.93
N LEU A 82 -6.43 -8.13 12.17
CA LEU A 82 -7.00 -7.69 13.46
C LEU A 82 -8.49 -8.05 13.60
N GLY A 83 -9.17 -8.39 12.50
CA GLY A 83 -10.56 -8.81 12.48
C GLY A 83 -10.77 -10.25 12.97
N LYS A 84 -12.05 -10.66 13.06
CA LYS A 84 -12.42 -12.02 13.50
C LYS A 84 -12.06 -13.08 12.46
N GLU A 85 -12.26 -12.77 11.15
CA GLU A 85 -12.01 -13.70 10.05
C GLU A 85 -10.52 -13.72 9.70
N GLN A 86 -9.98 -14.91 9.57
CA GLN A 86 -8.57 -15.16 9.21
C GLN A 86 -8.48 -15.96 7.91
N PHE A 87 -7.34 -15.92 7.24
CA PHE A 87 -7.14 -16.75 6.03
C PHE A 87 -7.34 -18.24 6.27
N GLY A 88 -6.96 -18.74 7.45
CA GLY A 88 -7.12 -20.14 7.81
C GLY A 88 -8.57 -20.63 7.92
N ASP A 89 -9.55 -19.71 7.96
CA ASP A 89 -10.97 -20.04 7.90
C ASP A 89 -11.42 -20.41 6.48
N TYR A 90 -10.62 -20.07 5.46
CA TYR A 90 -10.94 -20.19 4.03
C TYR A 90 -9.90 -20.99 3.24
N LEU A 91 -8.64 -20.94 3.65
CA LEU A 91 -7.50 -21.47 2.89
C LEU A 91 -6.72 -22.48 3.73
N GLU A 92 -6.29 -23.56 3.10
CA GLU A 92 -5.65 -24.70 3.78
C GLU A 92 -4.14 -24.50 4.00
N THR A 93 -3.48 -23.67 3.18
CA THR A 93 -2.02 -23.59 3.17
C THR A 93 -1.54 -22.14 3.17
N LEU A 94 -0.53 -21.86 4.00
CA LEU A 94 0.23 -20.62 3.98
C LEU A 94 1.65 -20.88 3.48
N VAL A 95 2.02 -20.24 2.36
CA VAL A 95 3.39 -20.25 1.85
C VAL A 95 4.08 -18.96 2.27
N CYS A 96 5.15 -19.08 3.06
CA CYS A 96 5.93 -17.93 3.51
C CYS A 96 7.15 -17.73 2.63
N SER A 97 7.41 -16.48 2.25
CA SER A 97 8.69 -16.10 1.65
C SER A 97 9.83 -16.14 2.68
N PRO A 98 11.11 -16.16 2.27
CA PRO A 98 12.22 -15.97 3.19
C PRO A 98 12.06 -14.66 3.97
N VAL A 99 12.50 -14.66 5.23
CA VAL A 99 12.42 -13.46 6.07
C VAL A 99 13.33 -12.34 5.56
N PRO A 100 13.02 -11.05 5.81
CA PRO A 100 13.81 -9.93 5.31
C PRO A 100 15.30 -10.01 5.60
N SER A 101 15.69 -10.53 6.77
CA SER A 101 17.10 -10.72 7.14
C SER A 101 17.84 -11.72 6.25
N GLU A 102 17.16 -12.75 5.77
CA GLU A 102 17.74 -13.71 4.82
C GLU A 102 17.88 -13.08 3.44
N LEU A 103 16.87 -12.35 2.98
CA LEU A 103 16.91 -11.62 1.71
C LEU A 103 18.01 -10.56 1.69
N GLN A 104 18.26 -9.89 2.82
CA GLN A 104 19.40 -8.97 2.97
C GLN A 104 20.74 -9.70 2.88
N LYS A 105 20.92 -10.85 3.56
CA LYS A 105 22.13 -11.65 3.47
C LYS A 105 22.40 -12.16 2.06
N GLN A 106 21.36 -12.47 1.31
CA GLN A 106 21.43 -12.91 -0.08
C GLN A 106 21.60 -11.76 -1.08
N GLY A 107 21.53 -10.50 -0.64
CA GLY A 107 21.68 -9.31 -1.49
C GLY A 107 20.43 -8.90 -2.27
N TYR A 108 19.28 -9.54 -2.05
CA TYR A 108 18.01 -9.15 -2.67
C TYR A 108 17.41 -7.90 -2.05
N LEU A 109 17.66 -7.65 -0.77
CA LEU A 109 17.26 -6.44 -0.06
C LEU A 109 18.47 -5.68 0.47
N ALA A 110 18.40 -4.35 0.40
CA ALA A 110 19.40 -3.49 1.03
C ALA A 110 19.35 -3.63 2.56
N PRO A 111 20.50 -3.51 3.25
CA PRO A 111 20.51 -3.43 4.70
C PRO A 111 19.71 -2.25 5.22
N LEU A 112 18.83 -2.49 6.19
CA LEU A 112 18.00 -1.46 6.81
C LEU A 112 18.64 -1.00 8.12
N LYS A 113 18.63 0.32 8.34
CA LYS A 113 18.95 0.95 9.62
C LYS A 113 17.71 1.69 10.10
N TYR A 114 17.23 1.32 11.28
CA TYR A 114 16.08 1.96 11.90
C TYR A 114 16.55 2.97 12.92
N TYR A 115 15.97 4.16 12.84
CA TYR A 115 16.18 5.23 13.81
C TYR A 115 14.82 5.64 14.36
N SER A 116 14.76 5.83 15.66
CA SER A 116 13.58 6.34 16.35
C SER A 116 14.03 7.40 17.34
N PHE A 117 13.26 8.44 17.49
CA PHE A 117 13.46 9.48 18.49
C PHE A 117 12.16 9.68 19.28
N PRO A 118 12.25 10.16 20.53
CA PRO A 118 11.07 10.41 21.32
C PRO A 118 10.16 11.44 20.64
N GLY A 119 8.95 11.02 20.31
CA GLY A 119 7.90 11.88 19.79
C GLY A 119 6.86 12.20 20.86
N ASN A 120 5.89 13.02 20.53
CA ASN A 120 4.74 13.24 21.37
C ASN A 120 3.96 11.93 21.53
N LYS A 121 3.49 11.65 22.74
CA LYS A 121 2.55 10.53 22.92
C LYS A 121 1.28 10.86 22.16
N LEU A 122 0.88 9.97 21.29
CA LEU A 122 -0.44 10.01 20.68
C LEU A 122 -1.44 9.55 21.73
N GLU A 123 -2.21 10.49 22.29
CA GLU A 123 -3.34 10.19 23.18
C GLU A 123 -4.63 9.92 22.38
N ALA A 124 -4.50 9.57 21.11
CA ALA A 124 -5.63 9.31 20.25
C ALA A 124 -6.42 8.08 20.71
N ALA A 125 -7.70 8.24 20.90
CA ALA A 125 -8.61 7.12 21.07
C ALA A 125 -8.61 6.31 19.78
N ALA A 126 -8.09 5.09 19.85
CA ALA A 126 -8.12 4.17 18.72
C ALA A 126 -9.58 3.78 18.42
N SER A 127 -10.17 4.38 17.39
CA SER A 127 -11.42 3.90 16.84
C SER A 127 -11.10 2.81 15.81
N ASN A 128 -11.65 1.62 16.00
CA ASN A 128 -11.43 0.47 15.10
C ASN A 128 -9.96 0.07 14.85
N HIS A 129 -9.09 0.19 15.84
CA HIS A 129 -7.67 -0.17 15.80
C HIS A 129 -6.79 0.74 14.90
N ASP A 130 -7.29 1.89 14.50
CA ASP A 130 -6.52 2.89 13.79
C ASP A 130 -6.76 4.28 14.43
N PHE A 131 -5.82 5.21 14.21
CA PHE A 131 -5.92 6.58 14.72
C PHE A 131 -6.83 7.41 13.83
N ALA A 132 -7.65 8.28 14.44
CA ALA A 132 -8.41 9.24 13.65
C ALA A 132 -7.46 10.22 12.95
N LEU A 133 -7.76 10.56 11.69
CA LEU A 133 -6.91 11.42 10.88
C LEU A 133 -6.67 12.78 11.52
N GLU A 134 -7.69 13.35 12.17
CA GLU A 134 -7.59 14.65 12.85
C GLU A 134 -6.64 14.59 14.06
N ASP A 135 -6.66 13.50 14.82
CA ASP A 135 -5.74 13.30 15.96
C ASP A 135 -4.30 13.18 15.48
N LEU A 136 -4.08 12.48 14.38
CA LEU A 136 -2.77 12.38 13.74
C LEU A 136 -2.27 13.74 13.24
N LYS A 137 -3.12 14.57 12.64
CA LYS A 137 -2.77 15.92 12.20
C LYS A 137 -2.30 16.77 13.39
N VAL A 138 -3.11 16.81 14.45
CA VAL A 138 -2.78 17.57 15.67
C VAL A 138 -1.46 17.10 16.29
N ALA A 139 -1.20 15.81 16.29
CA ALA A 139 0.01 15.25 16.90
C ALA A 139 1.26 15.40 16.03
N CYS A 140 1.13 15.27 14.72
CA CYS A 140 2.28 15.21 13.81
C CYS A 140 2.61 16.54 13.13
N ASP A 141 1.61 17.38 12.81
CA ASP A 141 1.84 18.67 12.13
C ASP A 141 2.15 19.80 13.13
N GLN A 142 3.16 19.58 13.97
CA GLN A 142 3.63 20.55 14.95
C GLN A 142 4.98 21.12 14.52
N PRO A 143 5.15 22.46 14.51
CA PRO A 143 6.40 23.10 14.09
C PRO A 143 7.64 22.58 14.82
N LYS A 144 7.53 22.33 16.13
CA LYS A 144 8.62 21.78 16.93
C LYS A 144 9.02 20.37 16.49
N LEU A 145 8.05 19.51 16.21
CA LEU A 145 8.30 18.13 15.75
C LEU A 145 8.92 18.15 14.36
N ILE A 146 8.40 18.97 13.46
CA ILE A 146 8.94 19.13 12.09
C ILE A 146 10.39 19.61 12.13
N GLN A 147 10.70 20.61 12.97
CA GLN A 147 12.08 21.07 13.16
C GLN A 147 12.99 19.96 13.69
N GLN A 148 12.52 19.16 14.63
CA GLN A 148 13.26 18.01 15.15
C GLN A 148 13.53 16.96 14.07
N ILE A 149 12.55 16.65 13.22
CA ILE A 149 12.70 15.74 12.07
C ILE A 149 13.81 16.25 11.13
N VAL A 150 13.79 17.54 10.80
CA VAL A 150 14.81 18.16 9.92
C VAL A 150 16.21 18.09 10.56
N GLN A 151 16.33 18.39 11.86
CA GLN A 151 17.60 18.29 12.59
C GLN A 151 18.14 16.85 12.59
N GLU A 152 17.31 15.87 12.86
CA GLU A 152 17.70 14.46 12.84
C GLU A 152 18.08 13.99 11.43
N TRP A 153 17.39 14.46 10.40
CA TRP A 153 17.75 14.19 9.02
C TRP A 153 19.15 14.72 8.69
N VAL A 154 19.45 15.97 9.04
CA VAL A 154 20.78 16.57 8.85
C VAL A 154 21.85 15.77 9.59
N ARG A 155 21.56 15.28 10.78
CA ARG A 155 22.51 14.50 11.61
C ARG A 155 22.75 13.10 11.06
N LEU A 156 21.70 12.42 10.60
CA LEU A 156 21.75 10.98 10.28
C LEU A 156 22.02 10.67 8.81
N VAL A 157 21.44 11.46 7.91
CA VAL A 157 21.39 11.15 6.47
C VAL A 157 21.57 12.39 5.56
N PRO A 158 22.55 13.27 5.85
CA PRO A 158 22.70 14.50 5.08
C PRO A 158 22.94 14.21 3.59
N GLY A 159 22.21 14.95 2.73
CA GLY A 159 22.35 14.83 1.27
C GLY A 159 21.82 13.52 0.67
N LYS A 160 21.13 12.68 1.44
CA LYS A 160 20.53 11.46 0.89
C LYS A 160 19.16 11.73 0.31
N ARG A 161 18.85 11.06 -0.81
CA ARG A 161 17.48 11.05 -1.34
C ARG A 161 16.55 10.45 -0.30
N THR A 162 15.49 11.19 0.02
CA THR A 162 14.58 10.84 1.12
C THR A 162 13.14 10.95 0.65
N ILE A 163 12.30 10.01 1.08
CA ILE A 163 10.85 10.10 0.96
C ILE A 163 10.29 10.29 2.36
N ALA A 164 9.48 11.34 2.55
CA ALA A 164 8.77 11.60 3.78
C ALA A 164 7.28 11.31 3.58
N PHE A 165 6.74 10.34 4.33
CA PHE A 165 5.32 10.06 4.36
C PHE A 165 4.67 10.96 5.41
N CYS A 166 3.73 11.78 4.98
CA CYS A 166 3.05 12.75 5.82
C CYS A 166 1.58 12.36 6.03
N VAL A 167 0.97 12.88 7.08
CA VAL A 167 -0.42 12.57 7.44
C VAL A 167 -1.40 13.09 6.39
N ASP A 168 -1.14 14.30 5.88
CA ASP A 168 -1.92 14.92 4.80
C ASP A 168 -1.07 15.86 3.95
N VAL A 169 -1.70 16.51 2.97
CA VAL A 169 -1.04 17.42 2.03
C VAL A 169 -0.49 18.68 2.73
N GLU A 170 -1.20 19.20 3.72
CA GLU A 170 -0.73 20.40 4.46
C GLU A 170 0.49 20.07 5.31
N HIS A 171 0.47 18.94 6.02
CA HIS A 171 1.67 18.47 6.74
C HIS A 171 2.85 18.27 5.77
N ALA A 172 2.63 17.69 4.59
CA ALA A 172 3.69 17.55 3.57
C ALA A 172 4.27 18.90 3.14
N ARG A 173 3.42 19.93 2.97
CA ARG A 173 3.86 21.29 2.64
C ARG A 173 4.65 21.93 3.79
N ASN A 174 4.23 21.71 5.05
CA ASN A 174 4.94 22.22 6.22
C ASN A 174 6.32 21.60 6.36
N VAL A 175 6.44 20.29 6.15
CA VAL A 175 7.71 19.56 6.12
C VAL A 175 8.61 20.07 4.99
N ALA A 176 8.09 20.21 3.77
CA ALA A 176 8.86 20.72 2.64
C ALA A 176 9.38 22.15 2.89
N ARG A 177 8.53 23.05 3.45
CA ARG A 177 8.95 24.40 3.84
C ARG A 177 10.09 24.39 4.86
N ALA A 178 10.01 23.49 5.85
CA ALA A 178 11.06 23.38 6.85
C ALA A 178 12.42 22.94 6.25
N PHE A 179 12.43 22.03 5.28
CA PHE A 179 13.65 21.70 4.55
C PHE A 179 14.18 22.87 3.71
N HIS A 180 13.29 23.65 3.09
CA HIS A 180 13.70 24.85 2.35
C HIS A 180 14.38 25.91 3.23
N THR A 181 14.03 26.00 4.53
CA THR A 181 14.69 26.96 5.45
C THR A 181 16.16 26.66 5.72
N ILE A 182 16.62 25.47 5.35
CA ILE A 182 18.01 25.03 5.46
C ILE A 182 18.64 24.75 4.10
N ASP A 183 18.11 25.35 3.03
CA ASP A 183 18.57 25.22 1.64
C ASP A 183 18.57 23.78 1.09
N VAL A 184 17.72 22.91 1.64
CA VAL A 184 17.50 21.54 1.11
C VAL A 184 16.29 21.55 0.20
N PRO A 185 16.44 21.24 -1.12
CA PRO A 185 15.31 21.20 -2.02
C PRO A 185 14.36 20.05 -1.64
N ALA A 186 13.08 20.35 -1.53
CA ALA A 186 12.03 19.38 -1.25
C ALA A 186 10.80 19.67 -2.11
N THR A 187 10.11 18.65 -2.56
CA THR A 187 8.87 18.79 -3.33
C THR A 187 7.77 17.93 -2.72
N VAL A 188 6.53 18.38 -2.87
CA VAL A 188 5.36 17.65 -2.42
C VAL A 188 4.78 16.87 -3.58
N VAL A 189 4.50 15.58 -3.36
CA VAL A 189 3.78 14.72 -4.30
C VAL A 189 2.45 14.36 -3.66
N ASP A 190 1.35 14.67 -4.34
CA ASP A 190 -0.02 14.41 -3.90
C ASP A 190 -0.87 13.80 -5.02
N GLY A 191 -2.17 13.60 -4.76
CA GLY A 191 -3.13 13.06 -5.72
C GLY A 191 -3.30 13.90 -7.00
N ASN A 192 -2.97 15.19 -6.95
CA ASN A 192 -3.09 16.11 -8.09
C ASN A 192 -1.78 16.23 -8.89
N THR A 193 -0.68 15.69 -8.38
CA THR A 193 0.61 15.70 -9.09
C THR A 193 0.51 14.85 -10.36
N PRO A 194 0.82 15.39 -11.54
CA PRO A 194 0.79 14.61 -12.79
C PRO A 194 1.68 13.37 -12.71
N ILE A 195 1.24 12.25 -13.32
CA ILE A 195 1.96 10.97 -13.28
C ILE A 195 3.41 11.09 -13.77
N ARG A 196 3.66 11.95 -14.79
CA ARG A 196 5.01 12.20 -15.33
C ARG A 196 5.96 12.92 -14.35
N ASP A 197 5.40 13.57 -13.32
CA ASP A 197 6.14 14.40 -12.37
C ASP A 197 6.26 13.71 -10.98
N ARG A 198 5.77 12.47 -10.86
CA ARG A 198 5.81 11.62 -9.66
C ARG A 198 7.06 10.77 -9.57
#